data_211d2a4f4c4c2e8e96863115b48e936d
#
_entry.id   211d2a4f4c4c2e8e96863115b48e936d
#
_cell.length_a   1.000
_cell.length_b   1.000
_cell.length_c   1.000
_cell.angle_alpha   90.00
_cell.angle_beta   90.00
_cell.angle_gamma   90.00
#
_symmetry.space_group_name_H-M   'P 1'
#
loop_
_entity.id
_entity.type
_entity.pdbx_description
1 polymer ?
#
loop_
_entity_poly.entity_id
_entity_poly.type
_entity_poly.pdbx_seq_one_letter_code
_entity_poly.pdbx_strand_id
1 'polypeptide(L)'
;EVMEDAPTVFEIMTAMGMLYFAEKQCDLVMLEVGMGGRLDSTNVIRTPEAAVITSIGLDHTKELGDTLEKIAGEKGGIIKTGGTVIVDGSNTAVMPVFEKICQKTGALLVTSAPEQIRNVVLSPAGEVFDYKDLKELHLSLTGVYQMNNAAVVIETLRVLEQKGYRIGEAALRKGLSEVYWPGRFERLHEQPTFLVDGSHNPDGIRALLKSLRSYFPDKKIRFLLGILSTKDVSTMLQLIEPLAEEIGVIMPPSEKAMDNERMAQQISRECAVRTTAFDSIEEGVRSMIENAEKEDVICATGSLYSIEEIRTCANREFHQNCGGCERL
;
A
#
# COMPACT_ATOMS: atom_id res chain seq x y z
N GLU A 1 10.19 -33.97 -20.03
CA GLU A 1 10.26 -34.43 -18.64
C GLU A 1 8.96 -33.99 -17.95
N VAL A 2 8.25 -34.93 -17.32
CA VAL A 2 7.07 -34.64 -16.51
C VAL A 2 7.62 -34.12 -15.18
N MET A 3 7.33 -32.87 -14.84
CA MET A 3 7.68 -32.32 -13.53
C MET A 3 6.84 -33.06 -12.47
N GLU A 4 7.47 -33.55 -11.41
CA GLU A 4 6.77 -34.22 -10.30
C GLU A 4 5.81 -33.24 -9.59
N ASP A 5 6.14 -31.94 -9.56
CA ASP A 5 5.27 -30.86 -9.06
C ASP A 5 4.99 -29.86 -10.18
N ALA A 6 3.73 -29.53 -10.39
CA ALA A 6 3.33 -28.49 -11.34
C ALA A 6 3.70 -27.09 -10.79
N PRO A 7 4.25 -26.20 -11.64
CA PRO A 7 4.58 -24.85 -11.19
C PRO A 7 3.31 -24.08 -10.79
N THR A 8 3.45 -23.21 -9.82
CA THR A 8 2.38 -22.29 -9.41
C THR A 8 2.12 -21.26 -10.50
N VAL A 9 0.93 -20.64 -10.48
CA VAL A 9 0.58 -19.56 -11.42
C VAL A 9 1.60 -18.42 -11.35
N PHE A 10 2.07 -18.07 -10.15
CA PHE A 10 3.05 -16.98 -9.98
C PHE A 10 4.43 -17.34 -10.54
N GLU A 11 4.88 -18.58 -10.43
CA GLU A 11 6.12 -19.06 -11.05
C GLU A 11 6.03 -19.01 -12.58
N ILE A 12 4.88 -19.43 -13.16
CA ILE A 12 4.65 -19.34 -14.60
C ILE A 12 4.66 -17.87 -15.05
N MET A 13 3.93 -17.00 -14.36
CA MET A 13 3.91 -15.56 -14.68
C MET A 13 5.29 -14.92 -14.58
N THR A 14 6.07 -15.29 -13.57
CA THR A 14 7.45 -14.81 -13.40
C THR A 14 8.32 -15.23 -14.56
N ALA A 15 8.29 -16.51 -14.94
CA ALA A 15 9.06 -17.03 -16.08
C ALA A 15 8.65 -16.36 -17.40
N MET A 16 7.34 -16.20 -17.64
CA MET A 16 6.82 -15.49 -18.82
C MET A 16 7.28 -14.03 -18.85
N GLY A 17 7.23 -13.34 -17.70
CA GLY A 17 7.70 -11.96 -17.57
C GLY A 17 9.20 -11.85 -17.90
N MET A 18 10.04 -12.73 -17.38
CA MET A 18 11.47 -12.75 -17.68
C MET A 18 11.76 -12.95 -19.17
N LEU A 19 11.05 -13.87 -19.83
CA LEU A 19 11.17 -14.08 -21.29
C LEU A 19 10.74 -12.84 -22.07
N TYR A 20 9.59 -12.25 -21.69
CA TYR A 20 9.07 -11.04 -22.32
C TYR A 20 10.03 -9.86 -22.23
N PHE A 21 10.59 -9.59 -21.05
CA PHE A 21 11.55 -8.50 -20.86
C PHE A 21 12.86 -8.74 -21.65
N ALA A 22 13.31 -9.99 -21.75
CA ALA A 22 14.46 -10.34 -22.57
C ALA A 22 14.17 -10.13 -24.06
N GLU A 23 13.02 -10.56 -24.56
CA GLU A 23 12.59 -10.32 -25.95
C GLU A 23 12.45 -8.82 -26.28
N LYS A 24 11.95 -8.03 -25.33
CA LYS A 24 11.81 -6.57 -25.47
C LYS A 24 13.11 -5.81 -25.29
N GLN A 25 14.19 -6.49 -24.92
CA GLN A 25 15.51 -5.88 -24.66
C GLN A 25 15.41 -4.69 -23.70
N CYS A 26 14.66 -4.86 -22.60
CA CYS A 26 14.50 -3.81 -21.60
C CYS A 26 15.85 -3.43 -20.96
N ASP A 27 16.16 -2.15 -20.89
CA ASP A 27 17.38 -1.63 -20.25
C ASP A 27 17.37 -1.84 -18.72
N LEU A 28 16.19 -1.75 -18.11
CA LEU A 28 15.94 -1.95 -16.69
C LEU A 28 14.59 -2.63 -16.47
N VAL A 29 14.55 -3.58 -15.56
CA VAL A 29 13.33 -4.30 -15.16
C VAL A 29 13.11 -4.13 -13.68
N MET A 30 11.91 -3.71 -13.29
CA MET A 30 11.49 -3.64 -11.91
C MET A 30 10.65 -4.88 -11.58
N LEU A 31 11.10 -5.67 -10.60
CA LEU A 31 10.42 -6.89 -10.16
C LEU A 31 9.86 -6.67 -8.76
N GLU A 32 8.55 -6.80 -8.61
CA GLU A 32 7.91 -6.84 -7.30
C GLU A 32 7.88 -8.28 -6.78
N VAL A 33 8.37 -8.46 -5.54
CA VAL A 33 8.30 -9.73 -4.83
C VAL A 33 6.85 -10.07 -4.51
N GLY A 34 6.42 -11.29 -4.81
CA GLY A 34 5.06 -11.74 -4.50
C GLY A 34 4.84 -11.93 -3.00
N MET A 35 5.77 -12.62 -2.32
CA MET A 35 5.71 -12.84 -0.87
C MET A 35 7.10 -13.11 -0.28
N GLY A 36 7.39 -12.49 0.86
CA GLY A 36 8.65 -12.68 1.59
C GLY A 36 9.84 -12.10 0.84
N GLY A 37 10.60 -12.92 0.18
CA GLY A 37 11.78 -12.55 -0.62
C GLY A 37 12.72 -13.73 -0.88
N ARG A 38 13.20 -14.40 0.16
CA ARG A 38 14.20 -15.46 0.08
C ARG A 38 13.82 -16.60 -0.88
N LEU A 39 12.57 -17.05 -0.81
CA LEU A 39 12.03 -18.16 -1.61
C LEU A 39 11.07 -17.69 -2.71
N ASP A 40 10.97 -16.38 -2.94
CA ASP A 40 10.09 -15.84 -3.97
C ASP A 40 10.62 -16.20 -5.37
N SER A 41 9.70 -16.48 -6.30
CA SER A 41 10.06 -16.85 -7.68
C SER A 41 10.77 -15.73 -8.43
N THR A 42 10.56 -14.46 -8.05
CA THR A 42 11.31 -13.32 -8.62
C THR A 42 12.77 -13.28 -8.16
N ASN A 43 13.12 -14.00 -7.07
CA ASN A 43 14.46 -13.97 -6.47
C ASN A 43 15.50 -14.85 -7.17
N VAL A 44 15.29 -15.18 -8.45
CA VAL A 44 16.22 -15.96 -9.28
C VAL A 44 17.41 -15.13 -9.78
N ILE A 45 17.34 -13.82 -9.68
CA ILE A 45 18.40 -12.89 -10.11
C ILE A 45 19.64 -13.06 -9.24
N ARG A 46 20.82 -13.19 -9.86
CA ARG A 46 22.10 -13.38 -9.14
C ARG A 46 22.43 -12.17 -8.27
N THR A 47 22.47 -10.98 -8.88
CA THR A 47 22.72 -9.72 -8.21
C THR A 47 21.91 -8.65 -8.93
N PRO A 48 20.83 -8.13 -8.32
CA PRO A 48 20.07 -7.04 -8.91
C PRO A 48 20.88 -5.74 -8.87
N GLU A 49 20.55 -4.78 -9.75
CA GLU A 49 21.12 -3.43 -9.70
C GLU A 49 20.87 -2.77 -8.35
N ALA A 50 19.68 -2.94 -7.82
CA ALA A 50 19.30 -2.52 -6.49
C ALA A 50 18.27 -3.50 -5.93
N ALA A 51 18.49 -4.03 -4.73
CA ALA A 51 17.45 -4.67 -3.94
C ALA A 51 16.77 -3.58 -3.12
N VAL A 52 15.44 -3.54 -3.11
CA VAL A 52 14.68 -2.51 -2.36
C VAL A 52 13.75 -3.19 -1.37
N ILE A 53 13.85 -2.80 -0.11
CA ILE A 53 13.01 -3.31 0.97
C ILE A 53 12.27 -2.12 1.59
N THR A 54 10.98 -2.08 1.38
CA THR A 54 10.08 -1.07 1.95
C THR A 54 9.78 -1.35 3.42
N SER A 55 8.76 -0.73 3.99
CA SER A 55 8.40 -0.89 5.39
C SER A 55 8.16 -2.36 5.77
N ILE A 56 8.60 -2.73 6.97
CA ILE A 56 8.39 -4.07 7.55
C ILE A 56 7.26 -4.00 8.56
N GLY A 57 6.24 -4.83 8.35
CA GLY A 57 5.09 -4.98 9.23
C GLY A 57 4.72 -6.46 9.40
N LEU A 58 3.82 -6.74 10.34
CA LEU A 58 3.31 -8.09 10.58
C LEU A 58 2.23 -8.43 9.54
N ASP A 59 2.60 -9.17 8.53
CA ASP A 59 1.69 -9.80 7.57
C ASP A 59 2.25 -11.17 7.16
N HIS A 60 1.39 -12.05 6.67
CA HIS A 60 1.76 -13.42 6.29
C HIS A 60 2.55 -14.16 7.39
N THR A 61 2.13 -13.96 8.65
CA THR A 61 2.88 -14.46 9.81
C THR A 61 2.98 -15.98 9.87
N LYS A 62 2.08 -16.71 9.20
CA LYS A 62 2.14 -18.17 9.09
C LYS A 62 3.29 -18.62 8.20
N GLU A 63 3.58 -17.89 7.14
CA GLU A 63 4.59 -18.21 6.13
C GLU A 63 5.95 -17.56 6.46
N LEU A 64 5.94 -16.30 6.92
CA LEU A 64 7.16 -15.49 7.10
C LEU A 64 7.66 -15.42 8.54
N GLY A 65 6.84 -15.90 9.49
CA GLY A 65 7.15 -15.85 10.92
C GLY A 65 6.39 -14.74 11.65
N ASP A 66 6.35 -14.88 12.96
CA ASP A 66 5.51 -14.15 13.91
C ASP A 66 6.19 -12.91 14.53
N THR A 67 7.40 -12.57 14.08
CA THR A 67 8.14 -11.38 14.54
C THR A 67 8.66 -10.55 13.37
N LEU A 68 8.86 -9.26 13.60
CA LEU A 68 9.39 -8.33 12.59
C LEU A 68 10.79 -8.77 12.12
N GLU A 69 11.61 -9.32 13.00
CA GLU A 69 12.96 -9.80 12.66
C GLU A 69 12.92 -11.01 11.74
N LYS A 70 11.97 -11.96 11.93
CA LYS A 70 11.80 -13.11 11.05
C LYS A 70 11.36 -12.65 9.67
N ILE A 71 10.36 -11.76 9.60
CA ILE A 71 9.87 -11.19 8.35
C ILE A 71 10.97 -10.40 7.63
N ALA A 72 11.74 -9.59 8.37
CA ALA A 72 12.89 -8.86 7.83
C ALA A 72 13.96 -9.83 7.29
N GLY A 73 14.19 -10.97 7.96
CA GLY A 73 15.10 -12.02 7.49
C GLY A 73 14.65 -12.64 6.17
N GLU A 74 13.37 -12.98 6.03
CA GLU A 74 12.80 -13.52 4.77
C GLU A 74 12.88 -12.50 3.63
N LYS A 75 12.52 -11.23 3.90
CA LYS A 75 12.65 -10.15 2.91
C LYS A 75 14.12 -9.85 2.57
N GLY A 76 15.02 -9.91 3.57
CA GLY A 76 16.45 -9.77 3.38
C GLY A 76 17.10 -10.84 2.50
N GLY A 77 16.39 -11.94 2.21
CA GLY A 77 16.84 -12.98 1.28
C GLY A 77 17.04 -12.51 -0.18
N ILE A 78 16.57 -11.32 -0.53
CA ILE A 78 16.85 -10.69 -1.84
C ILE A 78 18.21 -9.96 -1.87
N ILE A 79 18.86 -9.78 -0.72
CA ILE A 79 20.18 -9.14 -0.63
C ILE A 79 21.24 -10.15 -1.09
N LYS A 80 21.93 -9.83 -2.17
CA LYS A 80 22.90 -10.73 -2.81
C LYS A 80 24.34 -10.31 -2.52
N THR A 81 25.24 -11.27 -2.63
CA THR A 81 26.67 -11.06 -2.39
C THR A 81 27.22 -9.92 -3.28
N GLY A 82 27.87 -8.94 -2.64
CA GLY A 82 28.43 -7.77 -3.29
C GLY A 82 27.39 -6.82 -3.91
N GLY A 83 26.08 -7.05 -3.68
CA GLY A 83 25.02 -6.20 -4.18
C GLY A 83 24.83 -4.91 -3.41
N THR A 84 23.78 -4.17 -3.75
CA THR A 84 23.35 -2.98 -3.02
C THR A 84 21.89 -3.16 -2.61
N VAL A 85 21.57 -2.86 -1.35
CA VAL A 85 20.19 -2.86 -0.85
C VAL A 85 19.82 -1.50 -0.30
N ILE A 86 18.62 -1.04 -0.65
CA ILE A 86 17.99 0.14 -0.09
C ILE A 86 16.88 -0.32 0.86
N VAL A 87 16.88 0.16 2.08
CA VAL A 87 15.92 -0.22 3.13
C VAL A 87 15.20 1.03 3.64
N ASP A 88 13.90 0.90 3.88
CA ASP A 88 13.13 1.91 4.60
C ASP A 88 13.66 2.06 6.04
N GLY A 89 14.15 3.25 6.38
CA GLY A 89 14.72 3.58 7.69
C GLY A 89 13.68 3.91 8.77
N SER A 90 12.38 3.85 8.47
CA SER A 90 11.33 4.22 9.42
C SER A 90 11.22 3.27 10.62
N ASN A 91 11.59 2.01 10.46
CA ASN A 91 11.56 0.99 11.52
C ASN A 91 12.98 0.58 11.95
N THR A 92 13.52 1.27 12.94
CA THR A 92 14.89 1.02 13.45
C THR A 92 15.06 -0.35 14.13
N ALA A 93 13.97 -0.98 14.60
CA ALA A 93 14.03 -2.27 15.29
C ALA A 93 14.52 -3.42 14.37
N VAL A 94 14.25 -3.33 13.07
CA VAL A 94 14.64 -4.36 12.10
C VAL A 94 15.99 -4.12 11.44
N MET A 95 16.58 -2.94 11.60
CA MET A 95 17.87 -2.57 10.97
C MET A 95 19.00 -3.54 11.28
N PRO A 96 19.19 -4.03 12.55
CA PRO A 96 20.23 -4.99 12.85
C PRO A 96 20.18 -6.28 12.03
N VAL A 97 18.99 -6.68 11.56
CA VAL A 97 18.83 -7.86 10.69
C VAL A 97 19.49 -7.60 9.33
N PHE A 98 19.19 -6.45 8.73
CA PHE A 98 19.76 -6.08 7.42
C PHE A 98 21.26 -5.79 7.50
N GLU A 99 21.73 -5.14 8.54
CA GLU A 99 23.16 -4.92 8.81
C GLU A 99 23.93 -6.25 8.88
N LYS A 100 23.42 -7.22 9.61
CA LYS A 100 24.00 -8.56 9.72
C LYS A 100 24.04 -9.28 8.38
N ILE A 101 22.96 -9.18 7.58
CA ILE A 101 22.91 -9.80 6.24
C ILE A 101 23.93 -9.12 5.33
N CYS A 102 24.01 -7.80 5.31
CA CYS A 102 24.96 -7.05 4.51
C CYS A 102 26.40 -7.34 4.91
N GLN A 103 26.70 -7.42 6.19
CA GLN A 103 28.00 -7.83 6.67
C GLN A 103 28.41 -9.23 6.16
N LYS A 104 27.47 -10.20 6.18
CA LYS A 104 27.71 -11.57 5.71
C LYS A 104 27.89 -11.64 4.20
N THR A 105 27.14 -10.86 3.44
CA THR A 105 27.12 -10.89 1.97
C THR A 105 28.10 -9.92 1.34
N GLY A 106 28.71 -9.01 2.10
CA GLY A 106 29.50 -7.92 1.57
C GLY A 106 28.68 -6.90 0.77
N ALA A 107 27.37 -6.85 0.98
CA ALA A 107 26.47 -5.94 0.28
C ALA A 107 26.53 -4.53 0.90
N LEU A 108 26.36 -3.51 0.06
CA LEU A 108 26.20 -2.13 0.50
C LEU A 108 24.79 -1.91 1.01
N LEU A 109 24.66 -1.45 2.26
CA LEU A 109 23.39 -1.04 2.85
C LEU A 109 23.21 0.48 2.70
N VAL A 110 22.12 0.87 2.06
CA VAL A 110 21.65 2.25 1.99
C VAL A 110 20.30 2.34 2.71
N THR A 111 20.11 3.35 3.54
CA THR A 111 18.90 3.52 4.34
C THR A 111 18.25 4.84 3.98
N SER A 112 16.95 4.83 3.72
CA SER A 112 16.19 6.08 3.65
C SER A 112 16.19 6.76 5.03
N ALA A 113 16.02 8.08 5.03
CA ALA A 113 16.10 8.91 6.23
C ALA A 113 14.78 9.67 6.45
N PRO A 114 13.71 9.01 6.94
CA PRO A 114 12.40 9.63 7.16
C PRO A 114 12.46 10.89 8.04
N GLU A 115 13.40 10.96 8.97
CA GLU A 115 13.65 12.13 9.83
C GLU A 115 14.18 13.35 9.05
N GLN A 116 14.58 13.17 7.81
CA GLN A 116 15.00 14.24 6.89
C GLN A 116 13.85 14.76 6.01
N ILE A 117 12.64 14.21 6.15
CA ILE A 117 11.44 14.74 5.52
C ILE A 117 11.00 15.96 6.33
N ARG A 118 10.90 17.11 5.68
CA ARG A 118 10.61 18.41 6.32
C ARG A 118 9.68 19.26 5.45
N ASN A 119 9.17 20.35 6.02
CA ASN A 119 8.34 21.34 5.32
C ASN A 119 7.14 20.69 4.60
N VAL A 120 6.50 19.74 5.29
CA VAL A 120 5.40 18.94 4.73
C VAL A 120 4.14 19.79 4.60
N VAL A 121 3.57 19.82 3.40
CA VAL A 121 2.25 20.37 3.11
C VAL A 121 1.38 19.25 2.55
N LEU A 122 0.31 18.92 3.25
CA LEU A 122 -0.67 17.93 2.82
C LEU A 122 -1.80 18.64 2.08
N SER A 123 -2.16 18.14 0.92
CA SER A 123 -3.32 18.62 0.18
C SER A 123 -4.05 17.47 -0.50
N PRO A 124 -5.33 17.65 -0.82
CA PRO A 124 -6.09 16.66 -1.58
C PRO A 124 -5.54 16.39 -2.99
N ALA A 125 -4.71 17.28 -3.52
CA ALA A 125 -4.08 17.15 -4.84
C ALA A 125 -2.69 16.51 -4.80
N GLY A 126 -2.20 16.13 -3.61
CA GLY A 126 -0.88 15.57 -3.41
C GLY A 126 -0.16 16.18 -2.21
N GLU A 127 1.06 15.77 -2.00
CA GLU A 127 1.92 16.19 -0.91
C GLU A 127 3.10 16.99 -1.44
N VAL A 128 3.52 18.01 -0.70
CA VAL A 128 4.75 18.77 -0.98
C VAL A 128 5.66 18.65 0.24
N PHE A 129 6.93 18.33 0.03
CA PHE A 129 7.88 18.16 1.12
C PHE A 129 9.32 18.37 0.67
N ASP A 130 10.21 18.61 1.63
CA ASP A 130 11.65 18.58 1.43
C ASP A 130 12.19 17.23 1.85
N TYR A 131 13.20 16.71 1.14
CA TYR A 131 13.93 15.53 1.56
C TYR A 131 15.43 15.72 1.32
N LYS A 132 16.21 15.71 2.41
CA LYS A 132 17.65 16.00 2.39
C LYS A 132 17.95 17.33 1.66
N ASP A 133 18.71 17.27 0.57
CA ASP A 133 19.07 18.40 -0.29
C ASP A 133 17.97 18.82 -1.28
N LEU A 134 17.02 17.95 -1.56
CA LEU A 134 15.91 18.22 -2.48
C LEU A 134 14.82 19.04 -1.77
N LYS A 135 14.42 20.14 -2.39
CA LYS A 135 13.41 21.07 -1.89
C LYS A 135 12.14 21.02 -2.72
N GLU A 136 10.99 21.24 -2.07
CA GLU A 136 9.69 21.37 -2.74
C GLU A 136 9.42 20.21 -3.71
N LEU A 137 9.58 18.97 -3.21
CA LEU A 137 9.19 17.78 -3.96
C LEU A 137 7.68 17.67 -3.98
N HIS A 138 7.10 17.59 -5.16
CA HIS A 138 5.68 17.33 -5.35
C HIS A 138 5.44 15.83 -5.54
N LEU A 139 4.58 15.24 -4.72
CA LEU A 139 4.14 13.86 -4.81
C LEU A 139 2.64 13.81 -5.06
N SER A 140 2.22 13.26 -6.19
CA SER A 140 0.80 13.16 -6.54
C SER A 140 0.04 12.13 -5.70
N LEU A 141 0.74 11.14 -5.13
CA LEU A 141 0.13 10.20 -4.19
C LEU A 141 -0.12 10.88 -2.85
N THR A 142 -1.26 10.56 -2.25
CA THR A 142 -1.68 11.05 -0.93
C THR A 142 -1.56 9.95 0.13
N GLY A 143 -1.52 10.36 1.41
CA GLY A 143 -1.29 9.50 2.55
C GLY A 143 0.12 9.63 3.11
N VAL A 144 0.22 10.03 4.39
CA VAL A 144 1.49 10.42 5.04
C VAL A 144 2.61 9.38 4.97
N TYR A 145 2.29 8.11 4.71
CA TYR A 145 3.27 7.05 4.49
C TYR A 145 3.92 7.11 3.11
N GLN A 146 3.31 7.80 2.15
CA GLN A 146 3.83 7.88 0.78
C GLN A 146 5.12 8.69 0.69
N MET A 147 5.31 9.68 1.56
CA MET A 147 6.58 10.41 1.64
C MET A 147 7.74 9.49 2.05
N ASN A 148 7.51 8.52 2.95
CA ASN A 148 8.52 7.52 3.30
C ASN A 148 8.83 6.62 2.09
N ASN A 149 7.80 6.19 1.35
CA ASN A 149 7.99 5.43 0.11
C ASN A 149 8.79 6.25 -0.92
N ALA A 150 8.46 7.53 -1.07
CA ALA A 150 9.20 8.44 -1.96
C ALA A 150 10.67 8.59 -1.53
N ALA A 151 10.95 8.65 -0.22
CA ALA A 151 12.33 8.67 0.29
C ALA A 151 13.12 7.41 -0.11
N VAL A 152 12.50 6.22 -0.03
CA VAL A 152 13.10 4.97 -0.50
C VAL A 152 13.34 5.00 -2.01
N VAL A 153 12.40 5.53 -2.79
CA VAL A 153 12.55 5.71 -4.25
C VAL A 153 13.73 6.64 -4.54
N ILE A 154 13.82 7.78 -3.87
CA ILE A 154 14.91 8.75 -4.07
C ILE A 154 16.27 8.12 -3.79
N GLU A 155 16.43 7.38 -2.69
CA GLU A 155 17.69 6.69 -2.39
C GLU A 155 18.00 5.59 -3.44
N THR A 156 16.97 4.90 -3.93
CA THR A 156 17.14 3.92 -5.00
C THR A 156 17.65 4.56 -6.29
N LEU A 157 17.06 5.69 -6.69
CA LEU A 157 17.48 6.41 -7.89
C LEU A 157 18.91 6.96 -7.75
N ARG A 158 19.29 7.47 -6.58
CA ARG A 158 20.68 7.90 -6.29
C ARG A 158 21.68 6.75 -6.43
N VAL A 159 21.33 5.56 -5.96
CA VAL A 159 22.17 4.36 -6.14
C VAL A 159 22.31 4.01 -7.63
N LEU A 160 21.22 4.05 -8.38
CA LEU A 160 21.24 3.78 -9.82
C LEU A 160 22.08 4.82 -10.58
N GLU A 161 22.00 6.11 -10.23
CA GLU A 161 22.85 7.15 -10.82
C GLU A 161 24.35 6.91 -10.56
N GLN A 162 24.70 6.49 -9.34
CA GLN A 162 26.09 6.11 -8.99
C GLN A 162 26.59 4.91 -9.82
N LYS A 163 25.66 4.06 -10.29
CA LYS A 163 25.96 2.94 -11.20
C LYS A 163 25.97 3.32 -12.68
N GLY A 164 25.75 4.60 -13.00
CA GLY A 164 25.86 5.15 -14.35
C GLY A 164 24.53 5.30 -15.10
N TYR A 165 23.39 5.02 -14.46
CA TYR A 165 22.09 5.31 -15.06
C TYR A 165 21.84 6.83 -15.10
N ARG A 166 21.36 7.34 -16.23
CA ARG A 166 21.10 8.77 -16.41
C ARG A 166 19.65 9.10 -16.08
N ILE A 167 19.37 9.41 -14.82
CA ILE A 167 18.02 9.71 -14.33
C ILE A 167 17.84 11.24 -14.23
N GLY A 168 18.65 11.89 -13.43
CA GLY A 168 18.62 13.34 -13.20
C GLY A 168 17.41 13.80 -12.38
N GLU A 169 17.58 14.95 -11.71
CA GLU A 169 16.58 15.51 -10.80
C GLU A 169 15.25 15.83 -11.50
N ALA A 170 15.29 16.29 -12.75
CA ALA A 170 14.07 16.60 -13.50
C ALA A 170 13.18 15.37 -13.73
N ALA A 171 13.78 14.21 -14.04
CA ALA A 171 13.04 12.96 -14.21
C ALA A 171 12.48 12.43 -12.89
N LEU A 172 13.26 12.54 -11.79
CA LEU A 172 12.82 12.20 -10.45
C LEU A 172 11.59 13.04 -10.06
N ARG A 173 11.66 14.36 -10.18
CA ARG A 173 10.55 15.27 -9.86
C ARG A 173 9.32 14.98 -10.69
N LYS A 174 9.49 14.79 -12.00
CA LYS A 174 8.40 14.42 -12.89
C LYS A 174 7.75 13.09 -12.45
N GLY A 175 8.55 12.06 -12.19
CA GLY A 175 8.04 10.76 -11.73
C GLY A 175 7.25 10.85 -10.45
N LEU A 176 7.69 11.63 -9.46
CA LEU A 176 6.96 11.83 -8.21
C LEU A 176 5.65 12.61 -8.42
N SER A 177 5.65 13.62 -9.29
CA SER A 177 4.47 14.47 -9.51
C SER A 177 3.42 13.87 -10.43
N GLU A 178 3.76 12.85 -11.23
CA GLU A 178 2.86 12.22 -12.20
C GLU A 178 2.49 10.77 -11.81
N VAL A 179 3.05 10.23 -10.72
CA VAL A 179 2.74 8.86 -10.29
C VAL A 179 1.26 8.74 -9.91
N TYR A 180 0.63 7.68 -10.39
CA TYR A 180 -0.75 7.33 -10.07
C TYR A 180 -0.84 5.86 -9.66
N TRP A 181 -1.46 5.59 -8.52
CA TRP A 181 -1.66 4.23 -8.04
C TRP A 181 -3.03 4.07 -7.38
N PRO A 182 -3.97 3.38 -8.02
CA PRO A 182 -5.32 3.25 -7.51
C PRO A 182 -5.38 2.52 -6.17
N GLY A 183 -6.31 2.92 -5.30
CA GLY A 183 -6.58 2.24 -4.05
C GLY A 183 -5.50 2.40 -2.97
N ARG A 184 -4.71 3.46 -3.03
CA ARG A 184 -3.78 3.85 -1.97
C ARG A 184 -4.09 5.28 -1.51
N PHE A 185 -4.91 5.40 -0.47
CA PHE A 185 -5.46 6.66 0.03
C PHE A 185 -6.01 7.55 -1.10
N GLU A 186 -6.64 6.89 -2.07
CA GLU A 186 -7.13 7.52 -3.31
C GLU A 186 -8.43 8.25 -3.04
N ARG A 187 -8.48 9.54 -3.37
CA ARG A 187 -9.71 10.33 -3.29
C ARG A 187 -10.47 10.24 -4.61
N LEU A 188 -11.68 9.68 -4.56
CA LEU A 188 -12.58 9.55 -5.71
C LEU A 188 -13.52 10.73 -5.84
N HIS A 189 -13.90 11.38 -4.72
CA HIS A 189 -14.81 12.51 -4.71
C HIS A 189 -14.47 13.49 -3.58
N GLU A 190 -14.88 14.74 -3.71
CA GLU A 190 -14.50 15.83 -2.82
C GLU A 190 -15.54 16.16 -1.77
N GLN A 191 -16.84 16.15 -2.12
CA GLN A 191 -17.96 16.56 -1.25
C GLN A 191 -19.21 15.72 -1.49
N PRO A 192 -19.53 14.72 -0.66
CA PRO A 192 -18.70 14.23 0.46
C PRO A 192 -17.36 13.70 0.00
N THR A 193 -16.34 13.79 0.86
CA THR A 193 -15.05 13.18 0.55
C THR A 193 -15.21 11.66 0.52
N PHE A 194 -14.88 11.02 -0.60
CA PHE A 194 -14.89 9.57 -0.72
C PHE A 194 -13.48 9.06 -1.00
N LEU A 195 -12.94 8.29 -0.05
CA LEU A 195 -11.60 7.70 -0.12
C LEU A 195 -11.67 6.19 -0.28
N VAL A 196 -10.72 5.63 -1.03
CA VAL A 196 -10.46 4.20 -1.07
C VAL A 196 -9.01 3.90 -0.70
N ASP A 197 -8.82 2.88 0.14
CA ASP A 197 -7.50 2.43 0.55
C ASP A 197 -7.44 0.91 0.73
N GLY A 198 -6.41 0.28 0.21
CA GLY A 198 -6.24 -1.18 0.23
C GLY A 198 -5.66 -1.74 1.54
N SER A 199 -5.65 -1.00 2.62
CA SER A 199 -5.20 -1.48 3.94
C SER A 199 -6.05 -2.67 4.40
N HIS A 200 -5.38 -3.78 4.75
CA HIS A 200 -6.04 -5.05 5.03
C HIS A 200 -5.39 -5.84 6.17
N ASN A 201 -4.51 -5.19 6.93
CA ASN A 201 -3.85 -5.72 8.11
C ASN A 201 -3.68 -4.61 9.17
N PRO A 202 -3.36 -4.93 10.43
CA PRO A 202 -3.25 -3.92 11.48
C PRO A 202 -2.26 -2.79 11.18
N ASP A 203 -1.12 -3.08 10.54
CA ASP A 203 -0.11 -2.06 10.24
C ASP A 203 -0.57 -1.12 9.11
N GLY A 204 -1.22 -1.66 8.08
CA GLY A 204 -1.87 -0.86 7.04
C GLY A 204 -2.96 0.05 7.62
N ILE A 205 -3.82 -0.50 8.50
CA ILE A 205 -4.84 0.31 9.18
C ILE A 205 -4.23 1.42 10.04
N ARG A 206 -3.12 1.18 10.77
CA ARG A 206 -2.42 2.23 11.51
C ARG A 206 -1.93 3.36 10.59
N ALA A 207 -1.36 3.00 9.44
CA ALA A 207 -0.88 3.97 8.45
C ALA A 207 -2.05 4.77 7.83
N LEU A 208 -3.15 4.10 7.50
CA LEU A 208 -4.39 4.72 7.03
C LEU A 208 -4.94 5.71 8.05
N LEU A 209 -5.12 5.28 9.30
CA LEU A 209 -5.67 6.12 10.37
C LEU A 209 -4.78 7.35 10.67
N LYS A 210 -3.45 7.18 10.58
CA LYS A 210 -2.52 8.31 10.70
C LYS A 210 -2.76 9.32 9.57
N SER A 211 -2.95 8.85 8.34
CA SER A 211 -3.26 9.69 7.20
C SER A 211 -4.61 10.38 7.37
N LEU A 212 -5.67 9.65 7.72
CA LEU A 212 -7.00 10.22 7.95
C LEU A 212 -6.97 11.34 9.00
N ARG A 213 -6.29 11.14 10.14
CA ARG A 213 -6.14 12.18 11.17
C ARG A 213 -5.35 13.39 10.69
N SER A 214 -4.37 13.20 9.81
CA SER A 214 -3.54 14.29 9.29
C SER A 214 -4.26 15.13 8.23
N TYR A 215 -5.08 14.49 7.39
CA TYR A 215 -5.82 15.16 6.32
C TYR A 215 -7.17 15.71 6.80
N PHE A 216 -7.78 15.08 7.79
CA PHE A 216 -9.10 15.40 8.30
C PHE A 216 -9.07 15.52 9.84
N PRO A 217 -8.34 16.49 10.39
CA PRO A 217 -8.28 16.70 11.83
C PRO A 217 -9.69 16.92 12.38
N ASP A 218 -9.97 16.34 13.54
CA ASP A 218 -11.25 16.47 14.27
C ASP A 218 -12.49 15.90 13.57
N LYS A 219 -12.34 15.24 12.40
CA LYS A 219 -13.44 14.54 11.73
C LYS A 219 -13.57 13.10 12.23
N LYS A 220 -14.80 12.65 12.40
CA LYS A 220 -15.13 11.23 12.44
C LYS A 220 -15.27 10.72 11.00
N ILE A 221 -15.05 9.44 10.83
CA ILE A 221 -14.98 8.81 9.51
C ILE A 221 -16.10 7.77 9.39
N ARG A 222 -16.80 7.81 8.30
CA ARG A 222 -17.78 6.79 7.90
C ARG A 222 -17.03 5.69 7.14
N PHE A 223 -16.82 4.56 7.78
CA PHE A 223 -16.06 3.47 7.17
C PHE A 223 -16.96 2.52 6.38
N LEU A 224 -16.50 2.08 5.19
CA LEU A 224 -17.05 0.97 4.44
C LEU A 224 -16.02 -0.16 4.44
N LEU A 225 -16.27 -1.22 5.21
CA LEU A 225 -15.30 -2.28 5.49
C LEU A 225 -15.65 -3.59 4.81
N GLY A 226 -14.67 -4.16 4.09
CA GLY A 226 -14.73 -5.53 3.59
C GLY A 226 -13.44 -6.27 3.91
N ILE A 227 -13.45 -7.25 4.84
CA ILE A 227 -12.24 -7.88 5.36
C ILE A 227 -12.27 -9.39 5.08
N LEU A 228 -11.10 -9.98 4.81
CA LEU A 228 -10.95 -11.43 4.66
C LEU A 228 -10.87 -12.10 6.04
N SER A 229 -11.50 -13.27 6.18
CA SER A 229 -11.52 -14.07 7.42
C SER A 229 -10.14 -14.53 7.90
N THR A 230 -9.13 -14.46 7.04
CA THR A 230 -7.75 -14.83 7.35
C THR A 230 -6.95 -13.72 8.03
N LYS A 231 -7.53 -12.51 8.16
CA LYS A 231 -6.87 -11.33 8.73
C LYS A 231 -7.23 -11.17 10.21
N ASP A 232 -6.44 -10.38 10.91
CA ASP A 232 -6.67 -10.03 12.33
C ASP A 232 -7.75 -8.94 12.44
N VAL A 233 -9.01 -9.37 12.29
CA VAL A 233 -10.18 -8.49 12.25
C VAL A 233 -10.34 -7.73 13.55
N SER A 234 -10.22 -8.40 14.71
CA SER A 234 -10.42 -7.76 16.02
C SER A 234 -9.43 -6.63 16.26
N THR A 235 -8.14 -6.82 15.97
CA THR A 235 -7.15 -5.74 16.10
C THR A 235 -7.46 -4.60 15.14
N MET A 236 -7.86 -4.88 13.89
CA MET A 236 -8.22 -3.83 12.93
C MET A 236 -9.42 -3.02 13.41
N LEU A 237 -10.47 -3.66 13.94
CA LEU A 237 -11.66 -3.00 14.49
C LEU A 237 -11.33 -2.12 15.69
N GLN A 238 -10.54 -2.60 16.66
CA GLN A 238 -10.09 -1.82 17.81
C GLN A 238 -9.32 -0.56 17.41
N LEU A 239 -8.57 -0.63 16.30
CA LEU A 239 -7.86 0.54 15.77
C LEU A 239 -8.79 1.55 15.12
N ILE A 240 -9.80 1.07 14.37
CA ILE A 240 -10.76 1.89 13.60
C ILE A 240 -11.78 2.58 14.52
N GLU A 241 -12.29 1.87 15.54
CA GLU A 241 -13.36 2.31 16.41
C GLU A 241 -13.23 3.77 16.93
N PRO A 242 -12.05 4.21 17.44
CA PRO A 242 -11.92 5.56 17.97
C PRO A 242 -12.16 6.68 16.96
N LEU A 243 -12.01 6.39 15.67
CA LEU A 243 -12.19 7.35 14.59
C LEU A 243 -13.53 7.17 13.86
N ALA A 244 -14.19 6.03 14.03
CA ALA A 244 -15.41 5.70 13.33
C ALA A 244 -16.60 6.53 13.83
N GLU A 245 -17.41 7.02 12.90
CA GLU A 245 -18.77 7.54 13.13
C GLU A 245 -19.79 6.41 12.95
N GLU A 246 -19.65 5.69 11.85
CA GLU A 246 -20.40 4.49 11.53
C GLU A 246 -19.55 3.53 10.70
N ILE A 247 -19.98 2.28 10.63
CA ILE A 247 -19.33 1.23 9.85
C ILE A 247 -20.38 0.54 8.97
N GLY A 248 -20.24 0.68 7.66
CA GLY A 248 -20.88 -0.15 6.67
C GLY A 248 -20.04 -1.40 6.43
N VAL A 249 -20.66 -2.55 6.29
CA VAL A 249 -19.98 -3.83 6.05
C VAL A 249 -20.39 -4.39 4.71
N ILE A 250 -19.41 -4.74 3.89
CA ILE A 250 -19.55 -5.38 2.58
C ILE A 250 -18.73 -6.67 2.51
N MET A 251 -19.09 -7.55 1.60
CA MET A 251 -18.36 -8.79 1.36
C MET A 251 -17.41 -8.64 0.16
N PRO A 252 -16.07 -8.72 0.35
CA PRO A 252 -15.13 -8.74 -0.77
C PRO A 252 -15.37 -9.90 -1.74
N PRO A 253 -15.13 -9.76 -3.05
CA PRO A 253 -15.28 -10.84 -4.03
C PRO A 253 -14.14 -11.87 -3.89
N SER A 254 -14.19 -12.68 -2.84
CA SER A 254 -13.19 -13.70 -2.51
C SER A 254 -13.83 -14.83 -1.72
N GLU A 255 -13.45 -16.06 -2.00
CA GLU A 255 -13.86 -17.24 -1.22
C GLU A 255 -13.43 -17.18 0.26
N LYS A 256 -12.41 -16.35 0.55
CA LYS A 256 -11.91 -16.11 1.92
C LYS A 256 -12.57 -14.90 2.57
N ALA A 257 -13.57 -14.28 1.94
CA ALA A 257 -14.29 -13.15 2.53
C ALA A 257 -14.92 -13.55 3.86
N MET A 258 -14.95 -12.61 4.79
CA MET A 258 -15.82 -12.74 5.95
C MET A 258 -17.24 -12.37 5.52
N ASP A 259 -18.19 -13.18 5.91
CA ASP A 259 -19.61 -12.92 5.71
C ASP A 259 -20.00 -11.58 6.36
N ASN A 260 -20.76 -10.75 5.64
CA ASN A 260 -21.09 -9.38 6.03
C ASN A 260 -21.92 -9.31 7.31
N GLU A 261 -22.92 -10.19 7.47
CA GLU A 261 -23.74 -10.23 8.69
C GLU A 261 -22.91 -10.69 9.90
N ARG A 262 -22.09 -11.71 9.72
CA ARG A 262 -21.18 -12.20 10.76
C ARG A 262 -20.20 -11.12 11.19
N MET A 263 -19.65 -10.37 10.23
CA MET A 263 -18.76 -9.26 10.52
C MET A 263 -19.49 -8.14 11.26
N ALA A 264 -20.69 -7.76 10.83
CA ALA A 264 -21.50 -6.75 11.51
C ALA A 264 -21.85 -7.16 12.94
N GLN A 265 -22.18 -8.44 13.19
CA GLN A 265 -22.39 -8.97 14.54
C GLN A 265 -21.12 -8.92 15.39
N GLN A 266 -19.95 -9.21 14.81
CA GLN A 266 -18.68 -9.09 15.52
C GLN A 266 -18.41 -7.63 15.91
N ILE A 267 -18.55 -6.69 14.96
CA ILE A 267 -18.39 -5.26 15.23
C ILE A 267 -19.33 -4.80 16.35
N SER A 268 -20.61 -5.18 16.29
CA SER A 268 -21.61 -4.80 17.31
C SER A 268 -21.30 -5.36 18.71
N ARG A 269 -20.50 -6.42 18.80
CA ARG A 269 -20.05 -7.00 20.08
C ARG A 269 -18.77 -6.33 20.60
N GLU A 270 -17.87 -5.95 19.71
CA GLU A 270 -16.52 -5.47 20.04
C GLU A 270 -16.46 -3.93 20.09
N CYS A 271 -17.32 -3.23 19.35
CA CYS A 271 -17.29 -1.77 19.16
C CYS A 271 -18.66 -1.13 19.46
N ALA A 272 -18.63 0.05 20.04
CA ALA A 272 -19.83 0.86 20.31
C ALA A 272 -20.16 1.80 19.13
N VAL A 273 -20.12 1.30 17.89
CA VAL A 273 -20.31 2.06 16.65
C VAL A 273 -21.53 1.54 15.90
N ARG A 274 -22.34 2.44 15.34
CA ARG A 274 -23.46 2.07 14.46
C ARG A 274 -22.93 1.26 13.29
N THR A 275 -23.51 0.08 13.08
CA THR A 275 -23.04 -0.86 12.05
C THR A 275 -24.19 -1.33 11.19
N THR A 276 -23.99 -1.35 9.89
CA THR A 276 -24.97 -1.81 8.89
C THR A 276 -24.28 -2.79 7.93
N ALA A 277 -24.84 -4.00 7.77
CA ALA A 277 -24.42 -4.93 6.72
C ALA A 277 -25.19 -4.63 5.43
N PHE A 278 -24.51 -4.74 4.30
CA PHE A 278 -25.07 -4.55 2.96
C PHE A 278 -24.95 -5.82 2.13
N ASP A 279 -25.96 -6.11 1.31
CA ASP A 279 -26.00 -7.34 0.50
C ASP A 279 -25.03 -7.29 -0.69
N SER A 280 -24.62 -6.09 -1.09
CA SER A 280 -23.65 -5.88 -2.17
C SER A 280 -22.74 -4.68 -1.93
N ILE A 281 -21.60 -4.66 -2.62
CA ILE A 281 -20.69 -3.50 -2.65
C ILE A 281 -21.41 -2.27 -3.21
N GLU A 282 -22.20 -2.45 -4.26
CA GLU A 282 -22.97 -1.37 -4.89
C GLU A 282 -23.95 -0.72 -3.91
N GLU A 283 -24.72 -1.53 -3.18
CA GLU A 283 -25.65 -1.05 -2.16
C GLU A 283 -24.92 -0.30 -1.04
N GLY A 284 -23.81 -0.88 -0.55
CA GLY A 284 -22.99 -0.24 0.48
C GLY A 284 -22.45 1.12 0.05
N VAL A 285 -21.88 1.21 -1.14
CA VAL A 285 -21.34 2.46 -1.69
C VAL A 285 -22.46 3.49 -1.84
N ARG A 286 -23.61 3.12 -2.44
CA ARG A 286 -24.75 4.00 -2.63
C ARG A 286 -25.28 4.52 -1.30
N SER A 287 -25.53 3.62 -0.36
CA SER A 287 -26.05 3.97 0.97
C SER A 287 -25.11 4.93 1.72
N MET A 288 -23.80 4.70 1.67
CA MET A 288 -22.82 5.57 2.32
C MET A 288 -22.81 6.97 1.69
N ILE A 289 -23.00 7.09 0.37
CA ILE A 289 -23.03 8.37 -0.35
C ILE A 289 -24.35 9.12 -0.08
N GLU A 290 -25.50 8.44 -0.21
CA GLU A 290 -26.83 9.05 -0.06
C GLU A 290 -27.09 9.58 1.36
N ASN A 291 -26.51 8.93 2.37
CA ASN A 291 -26.65 9.30 3.78
C ASN A 291 -25.53 10.22 4.28
N ALA A 292 -24.63 10.68 3.40
CA ALA A 292 -23.54 11.56 3.78
C ALA A 292 -23.88 13.04 3.58
N GLU A 293 -23.44 13.87 4.52
CA GLU A 293 -23.41 15.32 4.35
C GLU A 293 -22.16 15.74 3.54
N LYS A 294 -22.17 16.97 3.01
CA LYS A 294 -21.05 17.46 2.16
C LYS A 294 -19.69 17.44 2.86
N GLU A 295 -19.67 17.67 4.15
CA GLU A 295 -18.46 17.74 4.97
C GLU A 295 -18.02 16.39 5.49
N ASP A 296 -18.76 15.31 5.22
CA ASP A 296 -18.43 13.97 5.68
C ASP A 296 -17.26 13.37 4.91
N VAL A 297 -16.59 12.46 5.60
CA VAL A 297 -15.49 11.67 5.03
C VAL A 297 -15.87 10.20 5.08
N ILE A 298 -16.01 9.61 3.91
CA ILE A 298 -16.23 8.19 3.72
C ILE A 298 -14.88 7.55 3.37
N CYS A 299 -14.54 6.45 4.03
CA CYS A 299 -13.32 5.69 3.74
C CYS A 299 -13.64 4.21 3.55
N ALA A 300 -13.51 3.72 2.32
CA ALA A 300 -13.68 2.32 2.00
C ALA A 300 -12.32 1.59 2.07
N THR A 301 -12.25 0.50 2.86
CA THR A 301 -11.00 -0.20 3.14
C THR A 301 -11.21 -1.65 3.60
N GLY A 302 -10.14 -2.37 3.89
CA GLY A 302 -10.15 -3.72 4.48
C GLY A 302 -9.74 -4.83 3.53
N SER A 303 -9.82 -4.62 2.19
CA SER A 303 -9.38 -5.61 1.21
C SER A 303 -9.06 -4.97 -0.14
N LEU A 304 -7.95 -5.39 -0.75
CA LEU A 304 -7.63 -5.03 -2.14
C LEU A 304 -8.64 -5.59 -3.15
N TYR A 305 -9.27 -6.72 -2.85
CA TYR A 305 -10.23 -7.36 -3.77
C TYR A 305 -11.49 -6.53 -4.01
N SER A 306 -11.87 -5.64 -3.09
CA SER A 306 -13.05 -4.79 -3.22
C SER A 306 -12.79 -3.48 -3.95
N ILE A 307 -11.53 -3.03 -4.06
CA ILE A 307 -11.17 -1.67 -4.49
C ILE A 307 -11.72 -1.35 -5.89
N GLU A 308 -11.54 -2.24 -6.85
CA GLU A 308 -11.96 -2.01 -8.25
C GLU A 308 -13.48 -1.80 -8.34
N GLU A 309 -14.26 -2.65 -7.68
CA GLU A 309 -15.71 -2.58 -7.68
C GLU A 309 -16.22 -1.35 -6.93
N ILE A 310 -15.63 -1.04 -5.76
CA ILE A 310 -15.95 0.19 -5.00
C ILE A 310 -15.69 1.43 -5.85
N ARG A 311 -14.53 1.52 -6.53
CA ARG A 311 -14.18 2.63 -7.40
C ARG A 311 -15.19 2.80 -8.54
N THR A 312 -15.56 1.68 -9.17
CA THR A 312 -16.54 1.67 -10.27
C THR A 312 -17.90 2.15 -9.79
N CYS A 313 -18.40 1.63 -8.65
CA CYS A 313 -19.67 2.02 -8.08
C CYS A 313 -19.67 3.50 -7.65
N ALA A 314 -18.65 3.95 -6.91
CA ALA A 314 -18.55 5.33 -6.45
C ALA A 314 -18.52 6.33 -7.61
N ASN A 315 -17.70 6.08 -8.62
CA ASN A 315 -17.65 6.94 -9.81
C ASN A 315 -19.01 7.02 -10.50
N ARG A 316 -19.74 5.91 -10.63
CA ARG A 316 -21.08 5.90 -11.23
C ARG A 316 -22.07 6.73 -10.40
N GLU A 317 -22.13 6.54 -9.08
CA GLU A 317 -23.03 7.28 -8.20
C GLU A 317 -22.76 8.80 -8.24
N PHE A 318 -21.51 9.21 -8.19
CA PHE A 318 -21.16 10.64 -8.25
C PHE A 318 -21.45 11.26 -9.63
N HIS A 319 -21.25 10.52 -10.72
CA HIS A 319 -21.60 11.00 -12.06
C HIS A 319 -23.11 11.10 -12.30
N GLN A 320 -23.91 10.21 -11.72
CA GLN A 320 -25.38 10.27 -11.83
C GLN A 320 -25.96 11.42 -11.01
N ASN A 321 -25.38 11.72 -9.84
CA ASN A 321 -25.82 12.81 -8.98
C ASN A 321 -25.37 14.19 -9.48
N CYS A 322 -24.39 14.27 -10.37
CA CYS A 322 -23.99 15.50 -11.09
C CYS A 322 -24.82 15.73 -12.35
N GLY A 323 -26.14 15.50 -12.34
CA GLY A 323 -27.04 15.73 -13.47
C GLY A 323 -26.91 17.15 -14.04
N GLY A 324 -25.99 17.33 -15.02
CA GLY A 324 -25.86 18.61 -15.71
C GLY A 324 -24.46 19.00 -16.22
N CYS A 325 -23.43 18.17 -16.09
CA CYS A 325 -22.15 18.48 -16.72
C CYS A 325 -21.98 17.64 -18.01
N GLU A 326 -22.24 18.31 -19.15
CA GLU A 326 -21.94 17.81 -20.49
C GLU A 326 -20.44 17.45 -20.60
N ARG A 327 -20.21 16.38 -21.33
CA ARG A 327 -18.89 15.84 -21.68
C ARG A 327 -17.99 16.94 -22.24
N LEU A 328 -16.86 17.13 -21.64
CA LEU A 328 -15.68 17.72 -22.28
C LEU A 328 -14.65 16.62 -22.56
#